data_74ff7e77443c88165577c7ec33e4f65f
#
_entry.id   74ff7e77443c88165577c7ec33e4f65f
#
_cell.length_a   1.000
_cell.length_b   1.000
_cell.length_c   1.000
_cell.angle_alpha   90.00
_cell.angle_beta   90.00
_cell.angle_gamma   90.00
#
_symmetry.space_group_name_H-M   'P 1'
#
loop_
_entity.id
_entity.type
_entity.pdbx_description
1 polymer ?
#
loop_
_entity_poly.entity_id
_entity_poly.type
_entity_poly.pdbx_seq_one_letter_code
_entity_poly.pdbx_strand_id
1 'polypeptide(L)'
;MTQTSTLANESAAGFVPYDVAEHLRTREEMAAYLDAWLEEAPDDVGGLARALGDIARAKGMTQVAKETGLSRESLYRALSAEGNPSFATVLKVTKALGLRLHACAAAVEG
;
A
#
# COMPACT_ATOMS: atom_id res chain seq x y z
N MET A 1 -4.50 -22.49 -8.56
CA MET A 1 -4.52 -21.89 -8.73
C MET A 1 -4.46 -21.28 -9.02
N THR A 2 -4.49 -21.02 -9.29
CA THR A 2 -4.44 -20.18 -9.68
C THR A 2 -4.61 -19.44 -9.64
N GLN A 3 -4.96 -19.32 -9.62
CA GLN A 3 -5.23 -18.40 -9.75
C GLN A 3 -4.78 -17.63 -9.68
N THR A 4 -4.48 -17.59 -9.59
CA THR A 4 -4.10 -16.76 -9.53
C THR A 4 -3.80 -16.08 -9.98
N SER A 5 -3.61 -15.95 -10.45
CA SER A 5 -3.38 -15.15 -10.90
C SER A 5 -3.95 -14.48 -11.16
N THR A 6 -4.46 -14.58 -11.18
CA THR A 6 -5.08 -13.93 -11.48
C THR A 6 -5.18 -12.94 -11.07
N LEU A 7 -4.87 -12.78 -10.57
CA LEU A 7 -4.93 -11.87 -10.05
C LEU A 7 -4.53 -10.91 -10.70
N ALA A 8 -3.97 -10.83 -11.04
CA ALA A 8 -3.54 -9.86 -11.59
C ALA A 8 -4.10 -9.63 -12.77
N ASN A 9 -4.51 -10.03 -13.02
CA ASN A 9 -4.93 -9.81 -13.92
C ASN A 9 -5.92 -9.44 -14.17
N GLU A 10 -6.36 -9.51 -14.01
CA GLU A 10 -7.24 -9.17 -14.20
C GLU A 10 -7.49 -8.33 -14.06
N SER A 11 -7.26 -8.05 -14.01
CA SER A 11 -7.51 -7.31 -13.77
C SER A 11 -7.31 -6.41 -13.65
N ALA A 12 -6.84 -6.39 -13.83
CA ALA A 12 -6.49 -5.38 -13.55
C ALA A 12 -7.39 -4.46 -13.42
N ALA A 13 -7.62 -4.01 -14.29
CA ALA A 13 -8.62 -3.12 -14.17
C ALA A 13 -9.69 -3.71 -13.40
N GLY A 14 -9.94 -4.89 -13.62
CA GLY A 14 -11.03 -5.48 -12.94
C GLY A 14 -10.77 -5.81 -11.50
N PHE A 15 -9.68 -5.39 -11.02
CA PHE A 15 -9.33 -5.73 -9.67
C PHE A 15 -10.40 -5.33 -8.68
N VAL A 16 -10.73 -6.20 -7.78
CA VAL A 16 -11.82 -6.01 -6.83
C VAL A 16 -11.28 -5.75 -5.44
N PRO A 17 -11.58 -4.58 -4.87
CA PRO A 17 -10.99 -4.19 -3.59
C PRO A 17 -11.21 -5.15 -2.45
N TYR A 18 -12.34 -5.85 -2.41
CA TYR A 18 -12.58 -6.72 -1.27
C TYR A 18 -11.56 -7.86 -1.20
N ASP A 19 -11.01 -8.24 -2.35
CA ASP A 19 -9.97 -9.28 -2.34
C ASP A 19 -8.74 -8.79 -1.61
N VAL A 20 -8.39 -7.52 -1.82
CA VAL A 20 -7.27 -6.94 -1.13
C VAL A 20 -7.51 -6.95 0.37
N ALA A 21 -8.70 -6.56 0.79
CA ALA A 21 -8.99 -6.48 2.21
C ALA A 21 -8.79 -7.83 2.89
N GLU A 22 -9.11 -8.91 2.21
CA GLU A 22 -8.95 -10.23 2.81
C GLU A 22 -7.49 -10.62 2.99
N HIS A 23 -6.60 -9.95 2.28
CA HIS A 23 -5.18 -10.22 2.37
C HIS A 23 -4.45 -9.19 3.21
N LEU A 24 -5.18 -8.32 3.90
CA LEU A 24 -4.58 -7.24 4.67
C LEU A 24 -5.10 -7.22 6.09
N ARG A 25 -5.22 -8.40 6.70
CA ARG A 25 -5.79 -8.49 8.03
C ARG A 25 -4.76 -8.43 9.14
N THR A 26 -3.51 -8.68 8.82
CA THR A 26 -2.44 -8.63 9.82
C THR A 26 -1.34 -7.71 9.33
N ARG A 27 -0.50 -7.28 10.27
CA ARG A 27 0.62 -6.44 9.88
C ARG A 27 1.57 -7.18 8.95
N GLU A 28 1.71 -8.48 9.16
CA GLU A 28 2.56 -9.28 8.30
C GLU A 28 2.03 -9.33 6.88
N GLU A 29 0.71 -9.45 6.74
CA GLU A 29 0.11 -9.43 5.40
C GLU A 29 0.24 -8.08 4.75
N MET A 30 0.07 -7.01 5.55
CA MET A 30 0.24 -5.66 5.04
C MET A 30 1.66 -5.43 4.55
N ALA A 31 2.64 -5.89 5.34
CA ALA A 31 4.04 -5.73 4.95
C ALA A 31 4.35 -6.49 3.66
N ALA A 32 3.83 -7.70 3.54
CA ALA A 32 4.06 -8.50 2.35
C ALA A 32 3.43 -7.84 1.12
N TYR A 33 2.26 -7.27 1.29
CA TYR A 33 1.58 -6.60 0.19
C TYR A 33 2.37 -5.40 -0.31
N LEU A 34 2.84 -4.58 0.62
CA LEU A 34 3.62 -3.41 0.25
C LEU A 34 4.94 -3.83 -0.37
N ASP A 35 5.59 -4.84 0.21
CA ASP A 35 6.86 -5.31 -0.32
C ASP A 35 6.72 -5.83 -1.73
N ALA A 36 5.61 -6.52 -2.03
CA ALA A 36 5.38 -7.00 -3.38
C ALA A 36 5.27 -5.85 -4.36
N TRP A 37 4.59 -4.77 -3.97
CA TRP A 37 4.51 -3.59 -4.82
C TRP A 37 5.89 -2.98 -5.06
N LEU A 38 6.70 -2.92 -4.01
CA LEU A 38 8.04 -2.34 -4.14
C LEU A 38 8.93 -3.19 -5.04
N GLU A 39 8.73 -4.50 -5.02
CA GLU A 39 9.50 -5.37 -5.89
C GLU A 39 9.05 -5.34 -7.33
N GLU A 40 7.72 -5.29 -7.52
CA GLU A 40 7.17 -5.42 -8.86
C GLU A 40 7.13 -4.09 -9.60
N ALA A 41 6.94 -3.01 -8.87
CA ALA A 41 6.76 -1.71 -9.50
C ALA A 41 7.44 -0.62 -8.67
N PRO A 42 8.76 -0.70 -8.52
CA PRO A 42 9.47 0.21 -7.62
C PRO A 42 9.40 1.69 -8.04
N ASP A 43 9.12 1.96 -9.30
CA ASP A 43 9.08 3.33 -9.79
C ASP A 43 7.68 3.87 -9.92
N ASP A 44 6.68 3.09 -9.57
CA ASP A 44 5.29 3.48 -9.75
C ASP A 44 4.78 4.19 -8.51
N VAL A 45 5.01 5.50 -8.45
CA VAL A 45 4.63 6.27 -7.28
C VAL A 45 3.15 6.19 -7.02
N GLY A 46 2.32 6.34 -8.06
CA GLY A 46 0.88 6.24 -7.89
C GLY A 46 0.43 4.89 -7.41
N GLY A 47 1.01 3.84 -7.96
CA GLY A 47 0.69 2.49 -7.53
C GLY A 47 1.07 2.23 -6.10
N LEU A 48 2.25 2.71 -5.71
CA LEU A 48 2.70 2.54 -4.33
C LEU A 48 1.83 3.34 -3.36
N ALA A 49 1.46 4.57 -3.77
CA ALA A 49 0.58 5.37 -2.94
C ALA A 49 -0.77 4.68 -2.76
N ARG A 50 -1.29 4.11 -3.83
CA ARG A 50 -2.55 3.40 -3.76
C ARG A 50 -2.44 2.15 -2.89
N ALA A 51 -1.29 1.46 -2.97
CA ALA A 51 -1.09 0.28 -2.13
C ALA A 51 -1.14 0.67 -0.66
N LEU A 52 -0.49 1.77 -0.29
CA LEU A 52 -0.57 2.27 1.07
C LEU A 52 -2.01 2.63 1.43
N GLY A 53 -2.75 3.17 0.47
CA GLY A 53 -4.15 3.49 0.68
C GLY A 53 -4.99 2.25 0.94
N ASP A 54 -4.72 1.17 0.20
CA ASP A 54 -5.42 -0.09 0.43
C ASP A 54 -5.19 -0.58 1.85
N ILE A 55 -3.95 -0.53 2.29
CA ILE A 55 -3.62 -0.97 3.64
C ILE A 55 -4.28 -0.06 4.68
N ALA A 56 -4.22 1.24 4.44
CA ALA A 56 -4.82 2.19 5.38
C ALA A 56 -6.32 1.98 5.50
N ARG A 57 -6.98 1.70 4.37
CA ARG A 57 -8.42 1.44 4.41
C ARG A 57 -8.72 0.14 5.12
N ALA A 58 -7.86 -0.86 4.96
CA ALA A 58 -8.06 -2.13 5.66
C ALA A 58 -7.94 -1.94 7.17
N LYS A 59 -7.00 -1.10 7.60
CA LYS A 59 -6.86 -0.80 9.01
C LYS A 59 -7.98 0.11 9.52
N GLY A 60 -8.42 1.02 8.68
CA GLY A 60 -9.45 1.99 9.06
C GLY A 60 -8.94 3.41 8.91
N MET A 61 -9.48 4.13 7.93
CA MET A 61 -8.98 5.47 7.62
C MET A 61 -9.13 6.44 8.80
N THR A 62 -10.19 6.29 9.58
CA THR A 62 -10.38 7.18 10.72
C THR A 62 -9.25 7.00 11.73
N GLN A 63 -8.88 5.75 11.99
CA GLN A 63 -7.81 5.47 12.92
C GLN A 63 -6.47 5.99 12.38
N VAL A 64 -6.22 5.76 11.10
CA VAL A 64 -4.98 6.21 10.49
C VAL A 64 -4.89 7.73 10.51
N ALA A 65 -6.00 8.41 10.21
CA ALA A 65 -6.03 9.86 10.25
C ALA A 65 -5.70 10.36 11.65
N LYS A 66 -6.29 9.73 12.65
CA LYS A 66 -6.07 10.13 14.02
C LYS A 66 -4.61 9.98 14.41
N GLU A 67 -4.01 8.86 14.04
CA GLU A 67 -2.64 8.58 14.44
C GLU A 67 -1.61 9.40 13.67
N THR A 68 -1.94 9.77 12.44
CA THR A 68 -1.00 10.57 11.65
C THR A 68 -1.18 12.07 11.87
N GLY A 69 -2.32 12.48 12.42
CA GLY A 69 -2.62 13.90 12.54
C GLY A 69 -3.10 14.51 11.24
N LEU A 70 -3.36 13.69 10.21
CA LEU A 70 -3.83 14.19 8.93
C LEU A 70 -5.33 14.03 8.85
N SER A 71 -5.98 14.86 8.02
CA SER A 71 -7.41 14.69 7.80
C SER A 71 -7.64 13.47 6.92
N ARG A 72 -8.84 12.88 7.05
CA ARG A 72 -9.20 11.77 6.19
C ARG A 72 -9.15 12.17 4.72
N GLU A 73 -9.60 13.38 4.44
CA GLU A 73 -9.60 13.87 3.07
C GLU A 73 -8.19 13.95 2.51
N SER A 74 -7.26 14.49 3.31
CA SER A 74 -5.87 14.57 2.87
C SER A 74 -5.29 13.18 2.64
N LEU A 75 -5.62 12.24 3.51
CA LEU A 75 -5.13 10.87 3.36
C LEU A 75 -5.67 10.23 2.09
N TYR A 76 -6.96 10.35 1.84
CA TYR A 76 -7.54 9.77 0.64
C TYR A 76 -6.88 10.34 -0.61
N ARG A 77 -6.61 11.64 -0.61
CA ARG A 77 -5.99 12.27 -1.76
C ARG A 77 -4.54 11.81 -1.94
N ALA A 78 -3.80 11.81 -0.85
CA ALA A 78 -2.38 11.44 -0.92
C ALA A 78 -2.16 9.98 -1.28
N LEU A 79 -3.04 9.11 -0.81
CA LEU A 79 -2.88 7.67 -0.97
C LEU A 79 -3.80 7.13 -2.06
N SER A 80 -3.85 7.83 -3.16
CA SER A 80 -4.61 7.41 -4.33
C SER A 80 -3.66 7.20 -5.50
N ALA A 81 -4.18 6.63 -6.57
CA ALA A 81 -3.37 6.39 -7.76
C ALA A 81 -2.80 7.67 -8.34
N GLU A 82 -3.47 8.80 -8.12
CA GLU A 82 -2.97 10.09 -8.57
C GLU A 82 -2.16 10.79 -7.49
N GLY A 83 -2.00 10.15 -6.36
CA GLY A 83 -1.33 10.78 -5.24
C GLY A 83 0.17 10.79 -5.38
N ASN A 84 0.77 11.70 -4.65
CA ASN A 84 2.22 11.80 -4.59
C ASN A 84 2.56 12.24 -3.18
N PRO A 85 2.38 11.35 -2.21
CA PRO A 85 2.60 11.72 -0.81
C PRO A 85 4.06 12.09 -0.57
N SER A 86 4.28 13.06 0.28
CA SER A 86 5.63 13.40 0.67
C SER A 86 6.23 12.23 1.44
N PHE A 87 7.55 12.22 1.50
CA PHE A 87 8.21 11.18 2.28
C PHE A 87 7.78 11.26 3.74
N ALA A 88 7.58 12.47 4.25
CA ALA A 88 7.10 12.64 5.62
C ALA A 88 5.75 11.98 5.81
N THR A 89 4.85 12.16 4.85
CA THR A 89 3.55 11.52 4.92
C THR A 89 3.68 10.01 4.90
N VAL A 90 4.54 9.50 4.01
CA VAL A 90 4.76 8.06 3.93
C VAL A 90 5.25 7.52 5.27
N LEU A 91 6.19 8.19 5.90
CA LEU A 91 6.70 7.73 7.19
C LEU A 91 5.61 7.74 8.26
N LYS A 92 4.79 8.80 8.28
CA LYS A 92 3.71 8.86 9.26
C LYS A 92 2.71 7.74 9.05
N VAL A 93 2.37 7.49 7.80
CA VAL A 93 1.37 6.47 7.48
C VAL A 93 1.91 5.09 7.83
N THR A 94 3.14 4.78 7.41
CA THR A 94 3.67 3.45 7.70
C THR A 94 3.75 3.21 9.20
N LYS A 95 4.13 4.24 9.96
CA LYS A 95 4.17 4.10 11.41
C LYS A 95 2.78 3.82 11.97
N ALA A 96 1.77 4.54 11.47
CA ALA A 96 0.41 4.33 11.93
C ALA A 96 -0.10 2.94 11.59
N LEU A 97 0.42 2.36 10.52
CA LEU A 97 0.02 1.02 10.12
C LEU A 97 0.75 -0.08 10.89
N GLY A 98 1.69 0.31 11.74
CA GLY A 98 2.48 -0.67 12.46
C GLY A 98 3.57 -1.29 11.62
N LEU A 99 3.96 -0.60 10.56
CA LEU A 99 5.00 -1.08 9.66
C LEU A 99 6.25 -0.24 9.83
N ARG A 100 7.35 -0.78 9.37
CA ARG A 100 8.62 -0.10 9.41
C ARG A 100 9.30 -0.26 8.06
N LEU A 101 9.76 0.85 7.51
CA LEU A 101 10.51 0.79 6.27
C LEU A 101 11.94 0.40 6.57
N HIS A 102 12.50 -0.41 5.70
CA HIS A 102 13.91 -0.71 5.78
C HIS A 102 14.42 -0.91 4.37
N ALA A 103 15.71 -0.93 4.24
CA ALA A 103 16.32 -1.05 2.93
C ALA A 103 17.18 -2.29 2.87
N CYS A 104 17.24 -2.86 1.70
CA CYS A 104 18.13 -3.98 1.44
C CYS A 104 18.77 -3.72 0.08
N ALA A 105 19.91 -4.34 -0.17
CA ALA A 105 20.57 -4.16 -1.44
C ALA A 105 19.73 -4.77 -2.54
N ALA A 106 19.59 -4.04 -3.63
CA ALA A 106 18.86 -4.56 -4.78
C ALA A 106 19.70 -5.63 -5.46
N ALA A 107 19.00 -6.59 -6.05
CA ALA A 107 19.71 -7.58 -6.86
C ALA A 107 20.38 -6.88 -8.02
N VAL A 108 21.61 -7.24 -8.29
CA VAL A 108 22.37 -6.63 -9.36
C VAL A 108 22.50 -7.63 -10.50
N GLU A 109 22.08 -7.19 -11.66
CA GLU A 109 22.15 -8.02 -12.83
C GLU A 109 23.41 -7.73 -13.59
N GLY A 110 24.28 -8.58 -13.57
CA GLY A 110 25.47 -8.46 -14.36
C GLY A 110 25.97 -7.10 -14.73
#